data_7af3b9a5a25ed60949d44b59f6ef50c7
#
_entry.id   7af3b9a5a25ed60949d44b59f6ef50c7
#
_cell.length_a   1.000
_cell.length_b   1.000
_cell.length_c   1.000
_cell.angle_alpha   90.00
_cell.angle_beta   90.00
_cell.angle_gamma   90.00
#
_symmetry.space_group_name_H-M   'P 1'
#
loop_
_entity.id
_entity.type
_entity.pdbx_description
1 polymer ?
#
loop_
_entity_poly.entity_id
_entity_poly.type
_entity_poly.pdbx_seq_one_letter_code
_entity_poly.pdbx_strand_id
1 'polypeptide(L)'
;MTEAPSDRDPITVMGLLFETHEGLIAKLEPTWRDHGLSGLEMNALQRLSRSPGRRLRMVDLATQTGLSTSGVTRLVDRLQRNGLVVRETDPADRRNTYATLTQEGDARLGQALPEYRAAVQHWFIEQLPPDQLDSLLAALRILRDALRPEATAIT
;
A
#
# COMPACT_ATOMS: atom_id res chain seq x y z
N MET A 1 5.53 20.21 -38.74
CA MET A 1 4.98 18.86 -38.77
C MET A 1 5.39 18.23 -37.45
N THR A 2 4.50 18.22 -36.45
CA THR A 2 4.80 17.63 -35.15
C THR A 2 4.64 16.11 -35.32
N GLU A 3 5.75 15.40 -35.23
CA GLU A 3 5.75 13.93 -35.22
C GLU A 3 4.82 13.43 -34.12
N ALA A 4 3.95 12.48 -34.42
CA ALA A 4 3.10 11.88 -33.37
C ALA A 4 4.01 11.29 -32.30
N PRO A 5 3.71 11.51 -31.00
CA PRO A 5 4.55 11.00 -29.93
C PRO A 5 4.67 9.48 -30.07
N SER A 6 5.90 8.99 -30.04
CA SER A 6 6.17 7.55 -30.03
C SER A 6 5.59 6.94 -28.74
N ASP A 7 5.03 5.73 -28.81
CA ASP A 7 4.58 4.97 -27.62
C ASP A 7 5.67 4.77 -26.57
N ARG A 8 6.94 5.00 -26.95
CA ARG A 8 8.11 4.95 -26.06
C ARG A 8 8.63 6.33 -25.66
N ASP A 9 7.93 7.40 -26.03
CA ASP A 9 8.25 8.73 -25.52
C ASP A 9 8.10 8.75 -24.00
N PRO A 10 9.12 9.22 -23.25
CA PRO A 10 9.07 9.21 -21.76
C PRO A 10 7.86 9.91 -21.16
N ILE A 11 7.37 10.97 -21.79
CA ILE A 11 6.18 11.71 -21.33
C ILE A 11 4.93 10.83 -21.49
N THR A 12 4.78 10.16 -22.63
CA THR A 12 3.68 9.24 -22.92
C THR A 12 3.68 8.06 -21.93
N VAL A 13 4.86 7.46 -21.70
CA VAL A 13 5.01 6.35 -20.74
C VAL A 13 4.59 6.76 -19.34
N MET A 14 5.04 7.94 -18.88
CA MET A 14 4.66 8.46 -17.55
C MET A 14 3.18 8.83 -17.48
N GLY A 15 2.62 9.40 -18.56
CA GLY A 15 1.19 9.70 -18.65
C GLY A 15 0.34 8.44 -18.44
N LEU A 16 0.61 7.38 -19.20
CA LEU A 16 -0.08 6.08 -19.08
C LEU A 16 -0.01 5.48 -17.67
N LEU A 17 1.17 5.57 -17.04
CA LEU A 17 1.36 5.06 -15.68
C LEU A 17 0.49 5.83 -14.67
N PHE A 18 0.50 7.16 -14.72
CA PHE A 18 -0.29 8.00 -13.81
C PHE A 18 -1.78 7.84 -14.05
N GLU A 19 -2.25 7.89 -15.29
CA GLU A 19 -3.67 7.69 -15.64
C GLU A 19 -4.18 6.33 -15.19
N THR A 20 -3.38 5.28 -15.40
CA THR A 20 -3.72 3.92 -14.96
C THR A 20 -3.80 3.85 -13.44
N HIS A 21 -2.81 4.41 -12.74
CA HIS A 21 -2.79 4.45 -11.27
C HIS A 21 -3.99 5.22 -10.71
N GLU A 22 -4.25 6.43 -11.20
CA GLU A 22 -5.36 7.27 -10.74
C GLU A 22 -6.71 6.58 -11.00
N GLY A 23 -6.90 6.03 -12.20
CA GLY A 23 -8.11 5.30 -12.56
C GLY A 23 -8.35 4.08 -11.67
N LEU A 24 -7.29 3.31 -11.38
CA LEU A 24 -7.38 2.15 -10.49
C LEU A 24 -7.71 2.57 -9.06
N ILE A 25 -7.03 3.58 -8.51
CA ILE A 25 -7.30 4.08 -7.16
C ILE A 25 -8.76 4.55 -7.03
N ALA A 26 -9.30 5.27 -8.03
CA ALA A 26 -10.69 5.71 -8.02
C ALA A 26 -11.69 4.53 -7.96
N LYS A 27 -11.37 3.40 -8.60
CA LYS A 27 -12.18 2.17 -8.55
C LYS A 27 -12.04 1.41 -7.23
N LEU A 28 -10.90 1.48 -6.59
CA LEU A 28 -10.62 0.80 -5.32
C LEU A 28 -11.08 1.61 -4.10
N GLU A 29 -11.14 2.95 -4.20
CA GLU A 29 -11.45 3.84 -3.08
C GLU A 29 -12.72 3.45 -2.29
N PRO A 30 -13.86 3.10 -2.90
CA PRO A 30 -15.05 2.70 -2.16
C PRO A 30 -14.81 1.55 -1.20
N THR A 31 -13.93 0.60 -1.56
CA THR A 31 -13.68 -0.64 -0.80
C THR A 31 -13.01 -0.41 0.56
N TRP A 32 -12.36 0.73 0.77
CA TRP A 32 -11.82 1.10 2.09
C TRP A 32 -12.57 2.28 2.72
N ARG A 33 -13.04 3.23 1.90
CA ARG A 33 -13.80 4.38 2.39
C ARG A 33 -15.10 3.96 3.09
N ASP A 34 -15.81 2.99 2.54
CA ASP A 34 -17.08 2.51 3.08
C ASP A 34 -16.88 1.75 4.42
N HIS A 35 -15.64 1.36 4.72
CA HIS A 35 -15.22 0.82 6.02
C HIS A 35 -14.55 1.88 6.92
N GLY A 36 -14.66 3.17 6.57
CA GLY A 36 -14.10 4.27 7.37
C GLY A 36 -12.59 4.38 7.34
N LEU A 37 -11.94 3.85 6.28
CA LEU A 37 -10.49 3.90 6.11
C LEU A 37 -10.10 4.81 4.94
N SER A 38 -8.95 5.44 5.03
CA SER A 38 -8.24 6.02 3.89
C SER A 38 -7.37 4.95 3.21
N GLY A 39 -6.95 5.21 1.97
CA GLY A 39 -6.03 4.31 1.25
C GLY A 39 -4.70 4.07 2.00
N LEU A 40 -4.17 5.11 2.68
CA LEU A 40 -2.97 4.98 3.50
C LEU A 40 -3.21 4.13 4.75
N GLU A 41 -4.36 4.27 5.40
CA GLU A 41 -4.74 3.45 6.56
C GLU A 41 -4.94 1.99 6.15
N MET A 42 -5.64 1.75 5.04
CA MET A 42 -5.79 0.40 4.46
C MET A 42 -4.43 -0.23 4.16
N ASN A 43 -3.51 0.51 3.53
CA ASN A 43 -2.16 0.03 3.24
C ASN A 43 -1.37 -0.31 4.52
N ALA A 44 -1.41 0.57 5.52
CA ALA A 44 -0.72 0.33 6.79
C ALA A 44 -1.25 -0.91 7.51
N LEU A 45 -2.58 -1.06 7.62
CA LEU A 45 -3.19 -2.23 8.25
C LEU A 45 -2.84 -3.54 7.52
N GLN A 46 -2.82 -3.53 6.18
CA GLN A 46 -2.39 -4.69 5.38
C GLN A 46 -0.94 -5.08 5.67
N ARG A 47 -0.03 -4.10 5.80
CA ARG A 47 1.38 -4.36 6.11
C ARG A 47 1.55 -4.92 7.50
N LEU A 48 0.90 -4.33 8.50
CA LEU A 48 0.92 -4.82 9.87
C LEU A 48 0.37 -6.25 9.97
N SER A 49 -0.74 -6.55 9.29
CA SER A 49 -1.36 -7.88 9.33
C SER A 49 -0.47 -8.99 8.78
N ARG A 50 0.43 -8.65 7.84
CA ARG A 50 1.37 -9.60 7.20
C ARG A 50 2.74 -9.67 7.90
N SER A 51 3.01 -8.75 8.83
CA SER A 51 4.28 -8.70 9.54
C SER A 51 4.31 -9.67 10.72
N PRO A 52 5.49 -10.20 11.08
CA PRO A 52 5.66 -11.04 12.27
C PRO A 52 5.10 -10.35 13.52
N GLY A 53 4.29 -11.06 14.31
CA GLY A 53 3.64 -10.49 15.49
C GLY A 53 2.66 -9.36 15.19
N ARG A 54 2.26 -9.18 13.92
CA ARG A 54 1.33 -8.12 13.47
C ARG A 54 1.79 -6.72 13.84
N ARG A 55 3.11 -6.48 13.85
CA ARG A 55 3.72 -5.22 14.25
C ARG A 55 4.91 -4.85 13.36
N LEU A 56 5.16 -3.57 13.24
CA LEU A 56 6.33 -2.99 12.58
C LEU A 56 6.88 -1.87 13.44
N ARG A 57 8.20 -1.70 13.43
CA ARG A 57 8.80 -0.49 13.98
C ARG A 57 8.29 0.73 13.19
N MET A 58 8.13 1.86 13.87
CA MET A 58 7.65 3.09 13.22
C MET A 58 8.50 3.47 11.99
N VAL A 59 9.82 3.28 12.08
CA VAL A 59 10.74 3.56 10.95
C VAL A 59 10.50 2.62 9.77
N ASP A 60 10.25 1.33 10.03
CA ASP A 60 9.99 0.34 8.99
C ASP A 60 8.64 0.58 8.32
N LEU A 61 7.62 0.93 9.10
CA LEU A 61 6.31 1.31 8.56
C LEU A 61 6.39 2.57 7.71
N ALA A 62 7.17 3.58 8.12
CA ALA A 62 7.45 4.78 7.32
C ALA A 62 8.07 4.41 5.97
N THR A 63 9.14 3.61 6.01
CA THR A 63 9.85 3.13 4.81
C THR A 63 8.91 2.37 3.88
N GLN A 64 8.15 1.40 4.41
CA GLN A 64 7.23 0.59 3.59
C GLN A 64 6.07 1.38 2.99
N THR A 65 5.55 2.38 3.70
CA THR A 65 4.45 3.24 3.21
C THR A 65 4.93 4.40 2.35
N GLY A 66 6.25 4.66 2.31
CA GLY A 66 6.82 5.81 1.60
C GLY A 66 6.55 7.15 2.28
N LEU A 67 6.27 7.13 3.57
CA LEU A 67 6.00 8.32 4.37
C LEU A 67 7.26 8.83 5.07
N SER A 68 7.29 10.14 5.31
CA SER A 68 8.26 10.73 6.25
C SER A 68 7.97 10.29 7.69
N THR A 69 8.94 10.49 8.59
CA THR A 69 8.76 10.23 10.03
C THR A 69 7.54 10.95 10.60
N SER A 70 7.31 12.21 10.22
CA SER A 70 6.12 12.97 10.65
C SER A 70 4.83 12.43 10.00
N GLY A 71 4.91 11.96 8.76
CA GLY A 71 3.78 11.36 8.04
C GLY A 71 3.30 10.08 8.68
N VAL A 72 4.22 9.16 9.00
CA VAL A 72 3.88 7.89 9.66
C VAL A 72 3.39 8.12 11.09
N THR A 73 3.94 9.11 11.80
CA THR A 73 3.46 9.47 13.14
C THR A 73 1.99 9.89 13.09
N ARG A 74 1.62 10.81 12.18
CA ARG A 74 0.23 11.25 12.01
C ARG A 74 -0.70 10.11 11.56
N LEU A 75 -0.24 9.22 10.70
CA LEU A 75 -1.01 8.04 10.28
C LEU A 75 -1.31 7.14 11.47
N VAL A 76 -0.28 6.79 12.25
CA VAL A 76 -0.43 5.91 13.43
C VAL A 76 -1.26 6.58 14.53
N ASP A 77 -1.15 7.91 14.72
CA ASP A 77 -2.01 8.66 15.64
C ASP A 77 -3.50 8.53 15.28
N ARG A 78 -3.84 8.60 13.99
CA ARG A 78 -5.22 8.40 13.54
C ARG A 78 -5.70 6.97 13.77
N LEU A 79 -4.89 5.98 13.37
CA LEU A 79 -5.20 4.57 13.58
C LEU A 79 -5.38 4.23 15.07
N GLN A 80 -4.54 4.81 15.94
CA GLN A 80 -4.63 4.62 17.39
C GLN A 80 -5.89 5.28 17.98
N ARG A 81 -6.24 6.49 17.56
CA ARG A 81 -7.49 7.14 17.98
C ARG A 81 -8.73 6.34 17.60
N ASN A 82 -8.67 5.63 16.49
CA ASN A 82 -9.75 4.74 16.04
C ASN A 82 -9.66 3.32 16.63
N GLY A 83 -8.70 3.07 17.53
CA GLY A 83 -8.52 1.78 18.18
C GLY A 83 -7.99 0.65 17.30
N LEU A 84 -7.52 0.97 16.08
CA LEU A 84 -7.09 -0.02 15.08
C LEU A 84 -5.63 -0.46 15.25
N VAL A 85 -4.83 0.37 15.92
CA VAL A 85 -3.41 0.16 16.19
C VAL A 85 -3.10 0.66 17.59
N VAL A 86 -2.11 0.04 18.25
CA VAL A 86 -1.51 0.55 19.49
C VAL A 86 -0.01 0.79 19.25
N ARG A 87 0.55 1.76 19.99
CA ARG A 87 2.01 1.94 20.05
C ARG A 87 2.57 1.18 21.24
N GLU A 88 3.61 0.43 20.99
CA GLU A 88 4.34 -0.32 22.01
C GLU A 88 5.82 0.04 21.95
N THR A 89 6.40 0.39 23.08
CA THR A 89 7.85 0.59 23.20
C THR A 89 8.49 -0.75 23.50
N ASP A 90 9.60 -1.04 22.83
CA ASP A 90 10.36 -2.26 23.10
C ASP A 90 10.93 -2.21 24.53
N PRO A 91 10.62 -3.20 25.39
CA PRO A 91 11.18 -3.24 26.74
C PRO A 91 12.69 -3.36 26.76
N ALA A 92 13.28 -3.99 25.73
CA ALA A 92 14.74 -4.18 25.60
C ALA A 92 15.46 -2.96 25.02
N ASP A 93 14.76 -2.17 24.18
CA ASP A 93 15.30 -0.94 23.59
C ASP A 93 14.21 0.13 23.44
N ARG A 94 14.18 1.05 24.40
CA ARG A 94 13.20 2.16 24.46
C ARG A 94 13.26 3.11 23.25
N ARG A 95 14.27 3.01 22.38
CA ARG A 95 14.35 3.79 21.14
C ARG A 95 13.47 3.20 20.04
N ASN A 96 13.12 1.92 20.16
CA ASN A 96 12.26 1.23 19.22
C ASN A 96 10.80 1.32 19.66
N THR A 97 10.01 2.00 18.86
CA THR A 97 8.54 2.05 19.00
C THR A 97 7.91 1.27 17.86
N TYR A 98 7.01 0.38 18.19
CA TYR A 98 6.24 -0.42 17.25
C TYR A 98 4.83 0.13 17.11
N ALA A 99 4.29 0.01 15.91
CA ALA A 99 2.86 0.05 15.66
C ALA A 99 2.37 -1.39 15.59
N THR A 100 1.44 -1.77 16.44
CA THR A 100 0.89 -3.13 16.55
C THR A 100 -0.58 -3.11 16.18
N LEU A 101 -0.98 -4.02 15.29
CA LEU A 101 -2.38 -4.18 14.88
C LEU A 101 -3.20 -4.72 16.06
N THR A 102 -4.33 -4.07 16.36
CA THR A 102 -5.27 -4.54 17.37
C THR A 102 -6.24 -5.58 16.80
N GLN A 103 -7.00 -6.23 17.66
CA GLN A 103 -8.09 -7.12 17.23
C GLN A 103 -9.16 -6.34 16.44
N GLU A 104 -9.48 -5.10 16.82
CA GLU A 104 -10.40 -4.23 16.09
C GLU A 104 -9.83 -3.84 14.72
N GLY A 105 -8.52 -3.55 14.64
CA GLY A 105 -7.84 -3.26 13.38
C GLY A 105 -7.86 -4.46 12.43
N ASP A 106 -7.62 -5.67 12.95
CA ASP A 106 -7.70 -6.91 12.19
C ASP A 106 -9.13 -7.19 11.69
N ALA A 107 -10.12 -6.97 12.55
CA ALA A 107 -11.54 -7.14 12.19
C ALA A 107 -11.96 -6.12 11.10
N ARG A 108 -11.58 -4.85 11.25
CA ARG A 108 -11.86 -3.80 10.28
C ARG A 108 -11.24 -4.10 8.91
N LEU A 109 -9.99 -4.51 8.91
CA LEU A 109 -9.30 -4.95 7.70
C LEU A 109 -9.99 -6.17 7.08
N GLY A 110 -10.36 -7.15 7.90
CA GLY A 110 -11.06 -8.36 7.48
C GLY A 110 -12.40 -8.08 6.79
N GLN A 111 -13.12 -7.04 7.21
CA GLN A 111 -14.36 -6.59 6.58
C GLN A 111 -14.12 -5.94 5.21
N ALA A 112 -13.07 -5.13 5.07
CA ALA A 112 -12.75 -4.42 3.83
C ALA A 112 -12.09 -5.32 2.76
N LEU A 113 -11.32 -6.33 3.17
CA LEU A 113 -10.51 -7.15 2.26
C LEU A 113 -11.30 -7.90 1.17
N PRO A 114 -12.49 -8.49 1.42
CA PRO A 114 -13.24 -9.19 0.39
C PRO A 114 -13.63 -8.27 -0.78
N GLU A 115 -14.16 -7.10 -0.48
CA GLU A 115 -14.54 -6.09 -1.49
C GLU A 115 -13.30 -5.55 -2.22
N TYR A 116 -12.24 -5.27 -1.49
CA TYR A 116 -10.97 -4.84 -2.08
C TYR A 116 -10.41 -5.88 -3.05
N ARG A 117 -10.38 -7.16 -2.66
CA ARG A 117 -9.91 -8.25 -3.53
C ARG A 117 -10.77 -8.39 -4.78
N ALA A 118 -12.10 -8.34 -4.62
CA ALA A 118 -13.03 -8.42 -5.75
C ALA A 118 -12.83 -7.25 -6.72
N ALA A 119 -12.64 -6.03 -6.20
CA ALA A 119 -12.37 -4.86 -7.02
C ALA A 119 -11.02 -4.95 -7.75
N VAL A 120 -9.96 -5.40 -7.09
CA VAL A 120 -8.64 -5.63 -7.74
C VAL A 120 -8.76 -6.72 -8.80
N GLN A 121 -9.46 -7.82 -8.51
CA GLN A 121 -9.71 -8.89 -9.47
C GLN A 121 -10.39 -8.34 -10.72
N HIS A 122 -11.50 -7.63 -10.54
CA HIS A 122 -12.31 -7.11 -11.64
C HIS A 122 -11.62 -5.99 -12.42
N TRP A 123 -11.10 -4.96 -11.73
CA TRP A 123 -10.59 -3.74 -12.37
C TRP A 123 -9.14 -3.79 -12.81
N PHE A 124 -8.38 -4.79 -12.38
CA PHE A 124 -6.96 -4.91 -12.73
C PHE A 124 -6.62 -6.27 -13.33
N ILE A 125 -6.87 -7.37 -12.61
CA ILE A 125 -6.40 -8.69 -13.01
C ILE A 125 -7.13 -9.16 -14.27
N GLU A 126 -8.44 -9.04 -14.33
CA GLU A 126 -9.27 -9.49 -15.46
C GLU A 126 -9.20 -8.60 -16.70
N GLN A 127 -8.55 -7.43 -16.59
CA GLN A 127 -8.41 -6.52 -17.73
C GLN A 127 -7.30 -6.95 -18.71
N LEU A 128 -6.45 -7.89 -18.31
CA LEU A 128 -5.32 -8.35 -19.10
C LEU A 128 -5.40 -9.87 -19.35
N PRO A 129 -4.98 -10.34 -20.55
CA PRO A 129 -4.69 -11.75 -20.73
C PRO A 129 -3.64 -12.25 -19.73
N PRO A 130 -3.68 -13.52 -19.30
CA PRO A 130 -2.79 -14.05 -18.25
C PRO A 130 -1.31 -13.84 -18.52
N ASP A 131 -0.85 -14.03 -19.76
CA ASP A 131 0.55 -13.84 -20.18
C ASP A 131 1.01 -12.37 -20.10
N GLN A 132 0.11 -11.43 -20.41
CA GLN A 132 0.38 -10.00 -20.27
C GLN A 132 0.38 -9.57 -18.80
N LEU A 133 -0.51 -10.13 -17.99
CA LEU A 133 -0.52 -9.89 -16.55
C LEU A 133 0.78 -10.38 -15.90
N ASP A 134 1.23 -11.58 -16.23
CA ASP A 134 2.48 -12.13 -15.71
C ASP A 134 3.69 -11.27 -16.10
N SER A 135 3.72 -10.80 -17.36
CA SER A 135 4.75 -9.90 -17.86
C SER A 135 4.74 -8.55 -17.13
N LEU A 136 3.56 -7.97 -16.92
CA LEU A 136 3.40 -6.73 -16.15
C LEU A 136 3.86 -6.90 -14.71
N LEU A 137 3.47 -7.99 -14.04
CA LEU A 137 3.89 -8.25 -12.66
C LEU A 137 5.40 -8.42 -12.54
N ALA A 138 6.04 -9.08 -13.51
CA ALA A 138 7.49 -9.20 -13.57
C ALA A 138 8.16 -7.83 -13.75
N ALA A 139 7.66 -7.00 -14.69
CA ALA A 139 8.16 -5.65 -14.92
C ALA A 139 7.99 -4.74 -13.70
N LEU A 140 6.84 -4.78 -13.04
CA LEU A 140 6.58 -4.01 -11.82
C LEU A 140 7.54 -4.39 -10.68
N ARG A 141 7.91 -5.68 -10.55
CA ARG A 141 8.91 -6.10 -9.55
C ARG A 141 10.28 -5.52 -9.85
N ILE A 142 10.73 -5.56 -11.11
CA ILE A 142 12.02 -4.97 -11.54
C ILE A 142 12.03 -3.46 -11.24
N LEU A 143 10.98 -2.74 -11.61
CA LEU A 143 10.87 -1.30 -11.38
C LEU A 143 10.83 -0.98 -9.88
N ARG A 144 10.06 -1.73 -9.09
CA ARG A 144 10.01 -1.55 -7.64
C ARG A 144 11.39 -1.73 -7.00
N ASP A 145 12.09 -2.79 -7.37
CA ASP A 145 13.39 -3.13 -6.80
C ASP A 145 14.47 -2.09 -7.17
N ALA A 146 14.35 -1.47 -8.34
CA ALA A 146 15.21 -0.38 -8.77
C ALA A 146 14.87 0.97 -8.10
N LEU A 147 13.58 1.28 -7.91
CA LEU A 147 13.11 2.57 -7.42
C LEU A 147 12.90 2.62 -5.91
N ARG A 148 12.59 1.47 -5.29
CA ARG A 148 12.29 1.33 -3.86
C ARG A 148 12.77 -0.01 -3.31
N PRO A 149 14.09 -0.26 -3.31
CA PRO A 149 14.65 -1.54 -2.83
C PRO A 149 14.27 -1.84 -1.38
N GLU A 150 14.10 -0.80 -0.55
CA GLU A 150 13.71 -0.90 0.86
C GLU A 150 12.24 -1.35 1.05
N ALA A 151 11.39 -1.25 0.04
CA ALA A 151 9.98 -1.63 0.17
C ALA A 151 9.78 -3.14 0.38
N THR A 152 10.79 -3.94 0.05
CA THR A 152 10.79 -5.42 0.17
C THR A 152 11.76 -5.95 1.22
N ALA A 153 12.56 -5.09 1.84
CA ALA A 153 13.63 -5.50 2.75
C ALA A 153 13.14 -6.09 4.09
N ILE A 154 11.82 -6.19 4.28
CA ILE A 154 11.23 -6.70 5.52
C ILE A 154 10.22 -7.80 5.15
N THR A 155 10.74 -8.97 4.96
CA THR A 155 10.03 -10.25 4.99
C THR A 155 10.45 -11.04 6.21
#